data_d91dcdd6c9127b4fe721b2273f9d2cee
#
_entry.id   d91dcdd6c9127b4fe721b2273f9d2cee
#
_cell.length_a   1.000
_cell.length_b   1.000
_cell.length_c   1.000
_cell.angle_alpha   90.00
_cell.angle_beta   90.00
_cell.angle_gamma   90.00
#
_symmetry.space_group_name_H-M   'P 1'
#
loop_
_entity.id
_entity.type
_entity.pdbx_description
1 polymer ?
#
loop_
_entity_poly.entity_id
_entity_poly.type
_entity_poly.pdbx_seq_one_letter_code
_entity_poly.pdbx_strand_id
1 'polypeptide(L)' 'MLTVKQNGGLLIVRDEEGRMVRKLNAVAAAKDWLKLGAAEFYKKYGFRFQPRGSTLEEATRQMGQ' A
#
# COMPACT_ATOMS: atom_id res chain seq x y z
N MET A 1 0.22 16.67 -1.23
CA MET A 1 -0.21 15.38 -0.63
C MET A 1 -0.12 14.28 -1.68
N LEU A 2 0.40 13.15 -1.29
CA LEU A 2 0.50 12.02 -2.20
C LEU A 2 -0.84 11.29 -2.30
N THR A 3 -1.15 10.78 -3.49
CA THR A 3 -2.31 9.93 -3.68
C THR A 3 -1.85 8.56 -4.16
N VAL A 4 -2.57 7.52 -3.78
CA VAL A 4 -2.25 6.16 -4.17
C VAL A 4 -3.45 5.54 -4.89
N LYS A 5 -3.16 4.80 -5.95
CA LYS A 5 -4.18 4.09 -6.69
C LYS A 5 -3.68 2.68 -6.96
N GLN A 6 -4.53 1.70 -6.71
CA GLN A 6 -4.19 0.31 -6.98
C GLN A 6 -4.61 -0.05 -8.41
N ASN A 7 -3.67 -0.67 -9.11
CA ASN A 7 -3.90 -1.17 -10.47
C ASN A 7 -3.41 -2.62 -10.50
N GLY A 8 -4.34 -3.55 -10.36
CA GLY A 8 -3.98 -4.95 -10.22
C GLY A 8 -3.13 -5.19 -8.99
N GLY A 9 -1.98 -5.78 -9.15
CA GLY A 9 -1.06 -6.05 -8.05
C GLY A 9 -0.10 -4.92 -7.73
N LEU A 10 -0.29 -3.74 -8.34
CA LEU A 10 0.60 -2.60 -8.15
C LEU A 10 -0.11 -1.43 -7.50
N LEU A 11 0.62 -0.72 -6.64
CA LEU A 11 0.20 0.57 -6.14
C LEU A 11 0.99 1.65 -6.87
N ILE A 12 0.28 2.62 -7.42
CA ILE A 12 0.89 3.74 -8.11
C ILE A 12 0.67 4.98 -7.26
N VAL A 13 1.76 5.60 -6.82
CA VAL A 13 1.72 6.77 -5.96
C VAL A 13 2.07 7.99 -6.79
N ARG A 14 1.20 9.00 -6.74
CA ARG A 14 1.37 10.23 -7.53
C ARG A 14 1.43 11.43 -6.61
N ASP A 15 2.12 12.47 -7.08
CA ASP A 15 2.17 13.75 -6.38
C ASP A 15 0.98 14.64 -6.76
N GLU A 16 0.99 15.88 -6.29
CA GLU A 16 -0.11 16.81 -6.51
C GLU A 16 -0.27 17.19 -7.99
N GLU A 17 0.80 17.10 -8.77
CA GLU A 17 0.74 17.36 -10.20
C GLU A 17 0.39 16.13 -11.02
N GLY A 18 0.11 15.01 -10.37
CA GLY A 18 -0.27 13.79 -11.07
C GLY A 18 0.89 12.97 -11.58
N ARG A 19 2.13 13.33 -11.23
CA ARG A 19 3.31 12.58 -11.66
C ARG A 19 3.53 11.38 -10.76
N MET A 20 3.90 10.26 -11.36
CA MET A 20 4.19 9.04 -10.62
C MET A 20 5.52 9.18 -9.87
N VAL A 21 5.48 9.09 -8.55
CA VAL A 21 6.68 9.20 -7.73
C VAL A 21 7.16 7.85 -7.18
N ARG A 22 6.25 6.86 -7.06
CA ARG A 22 6.61 5.53 -6.60
C ARG A 22 5.70 4.49 -7.24
N LYS A 23 6.23 3.28 -7.34
CA LYS A 23 5.46 2.11 -7.77
C LYS A 23 5.80 0.98 -6.81
N LEU A 24 4.78 0.37 -6.20
CA LEU A 24 4.95 -0.63 -5.16
C LEU A 24 4.13 -1.87 -5.46
N ASN A 25 4.59 -3.02 -4.97
CA ASN A 25 3.78 -4.23 -4.98
C ASN A 25 2.69 -4.10 -3.91
N ALA A 26 1.43 -4.29 -4.32
CA ALA A 26 0.29 -4.07 -3.42
C ALA A 26 0.29 -5.05 -2.25
N VAL A 27 0.62 -6.32 -2.48
CA VAL A 27 0.64 -7.32 -1.41
C VAL A 27 1.77 -7.03 -0.43
N ALA A 28 2.94 -6.65 -0.93
CA ALA A 28 4.07 -6.31 -0.05
C ALA A 28 3.74 -5.10 0.82
N ALA A 29 3.09 -4.08 0.24
CA ALA A 29 2.66 -2.92 1.00
C ALA A 29 1.60 -3.30 2.04
N ALA A 30 0.69 -4.20 1.69
CA ALA A 30 -0.34 -4.66 2.62
C ALA A 30 0.27 -5.43 3.79
N LYS A 31 1.32 -6.21 3.55
CA LYS A 31 2.02 -6.90 4.65
C LYS A 31 2.64 -5.91 5.62
N ASP A 32 3.28 -4.86 5.11
CA ASP A 32 3.81 -3.80 5.96
C ASP A 32 2.71 -3.10 6.74
N TRP A 33 1.59 -2.82 6.07
CA TRP A 33 0.45 -2.19 6.73
C TRP A 33 -0.06 -3.04 7.90
N LEU A 34 -0.13 -4.35 7.72
CA LEU A 34 -0.58 -5.25 8.79
C LEU A 34 0.40 -5.28 9.96
N LYS A 35 1.71 -5.17 9.69
CA LYS A 35 2.73 -5.16 10.73
C LYS A 35 2.76 -3.85 11.50
N LEU A 36 2.65 -2.73 10.79
CA LEU A 36 2.87 -1.41 11.38
C LEU A 36 1.61 -0.76 11.91
N GLY A 37 0.46 -1.06 11.28
CA GLY A 37 -0.76 -0.31 11.51
C GLY A 37 -0.82 0.93 10.66
N ALA A 38 -2.00 1.54 10.58
CA ALA A 38 -2.26 2.63 9.65
C ALA A 38 -1.38 3.86 9.91
N ALA A 39 -1.23 4.24 11.18
CA ALA A 39 -0.48 5.44 11.53
C ALA A 39 1.00 5.31 11.20
N GLU A 40 1.61 4.19 11.59
CA GLU A 40 3.02 3.97 11.31
C GLU A 40 3.29 3.76 9.83
N PHE A 41 2.36 3.12 9.12
CA PHE A 41 2.48 2.98 7.69
C PHE A 41 2.50 4.36 7.01
N TYR A 42 1.61 5.26 7.43
CA TYR A 42 1.58 6.61 6.90
C TYR A 42 2.90 7.34 7.13
N LYS A 43 3.47 7.21 8.33
CA LYS A 43 4.75 7.84 8.64
C LYS A 43 5.87 7.32 7.75
N LYS A 44 5.88 6.00 7.51
CA LYS A 44 6.93 5.38 6.72
C LYS A 44 6.84 5.72 5.25
N TYR A 45 5.63 5.69 4.69
CA TYR A 45 5.43 5.80 3.25
C TYR A 45 4.99 7.17 2.77
N GLY A 46 4.38 7.97 3.63
CA GLY A 46 3.95 9.32 3.26
C GLY A 46 2.60 9.38 2.55
N PHE A 47 1.88 8.26 2.45
CA PHE A 47 0.54 8.24 1.87
C PHE A 47 -0.34 7.29 2.68
N ARG A 48 -1.64 7.47 2.55
CA ARG A 48 -2.61 6.61 3.21
C ARG A 48 -2.98 5.45 2.29
N PHE A 49 -2.96 4.25 2.84
CA PHE A 49 -3.31 3.05 2.11
C PHE A 49 -4.09 2.13 3.03
N GLN A 50 -5.18 1.59 2.52
CA GLN A 50 -5.96 0.60 3.25
C GLN A 50 -6.19 -0.59 2.32
N PRO A 51 -5.50 -1.72 2.56
CA PRO A 51 -5.67 -2.89 1.72
C PRO A 51 -7.07 -3.48 1.86
N ARG A 52 -7.61 -4.02 0.80
CA ARG A 52 -8.96 -4.57 0.77
C ARG A 52 -9.00 -5.81 -0.11
N GLY A 53 -10.05 -6.61 0.09
CA GLY A 53 -10.37 -7.73 -0.77
C GLY A 53 -9.23 -8.71 -0.91
N SER A 54 -8.96 -9.11 -2.15
CA SER A 54 -7.96 -10.14 -2.42
C SER A 54 -6.55 -9.73 -2.01
N THR A 55 -6.23 -8.44 -2.06
CA THR A 55 -4.93 -7.94 -1.62
C THR A 55 -4.74 -8.18 -0.12
N LEU A 56 -5.74 -7.84 0.68
CA LEU A 56 -5.69 -8.06 2.12
C LEU A 56 -5.65 -9.55 2.45
N GLU A 57 -6.46 -10.34 1.77
CA GLU A 57 -6.50 -11.79 1.96
C GLU A 57 -5.15 -12.43 1.66
N GLU A 58 -4.53 -12.05 0.55
CA GLU A 58 -3.23 -12.59 0.15
C GLU A 58 -2.15 -12.20 1.14
N ALA A 59 -2.13 -10.93 1.57
CA ALA A 59 -1.15 -10.47 2.54
C ALA A 59 -1.29 -11.20 3.87
N THR A 60 -2.53 -11.38 4.34
CA THR A 60 -2.80 -12.11 5.58
C THR A 60 -2.35 -13.55 5.48
N ARG A 61 -2.65 -14.20 4.36
CA ARG A 61 -2.26 -15.58 4.15
C ARG A 61 -0.73 -15.74 4.14
N GLN A 62 -0.03 -14.85 3.45
CA GLN A 62 1.42 -14.93 3.38
C GLN A 62 2.08 -14.67 4.74
N MET A 63 1.49 -13.81 5.55
CA MET A 63 2.02 -13.55 6.89
C MET A 63 1.75 -14.68 7.87
N GLY A 64 0.75 -15.48 7.62
CA GLY A 64 0.43 -16.63 8.45
C GLY A 64 1.27 -17.87 8.18
N GLN A 65 2.16 -17.79 7.22
CA GLN A 65 3.01 -18.92 6.84
C GLN A 65 4.35 -18.89 7.55
#